data_9330c4f65913ca81f1dbf826dfe4617d
#
_entry.id   9330c4f65913ca81f1dbf826dfe4617d
#
_cell.length_a   1.000
_cell.length_b   1.000
_cell.length_c   1.000
_cell.angle_alpha   90.00
_cell.angle_beta   90.00
_cell.angle_gamma   90.00
#
_symmetry.space_group_name_H-M   'P 1'
#
loop_
_entity.id
_entity.type
_entity.pdbx_description
1 polymer ?
#
loop_
_entity_poly.entity_id
_entity_poly.type
_entity_poly.pdbx_seq_one_letter_code
_entity_poly.pdbx_strand_id
1 'polypeptide(L)'
;MTEISISIPASAQPSGKVVFVMLGTGFDEIEALAPVDVMRRAGMEVFTVSMTDNRLVKGATGNLIVADMSVSDLSPDRIDWLIFPGADKSEDAVNLDEKLSELVKAHWEKGGNVAAICAAPALVLGPLGIIKGVKATGYPFLKDDFENRGGIYSEESVVIGDRLITSKGPGTTLEFALAIVRKAKGADTEKALREGMVIGHS
;
A
#
# COMPACT_ATOMS: atom_id res chain seq x y z
N MET A 1 18.23 -9.41 30.28
CA MET A 1 17.68 -9.01 28.98
C MET A 1 17.47 -7.51 29.06
N THR A 2 18.27 -6.75 28.33
CA THR A 2 18.18 -5.28 28.33
C THR A 2 17.01 -4.93 27.41
N GLU A 3 15.93 -4.38 27.95
CA GLU A 3 14.84 -3.83 27.13
C GLU A 3 15.42 -2.69 26.29
N ILE A 4 15.40 -2.84 24.99
CA ILE A 4 15.67 -1.74 24.07
C ILE A 4 14.42 -0.87 24.08
N SER A 5 14.42 0.15 24.93
CA SER A 5 13.40 1.19 24.87
C SER A 5 13.68 2.08 23.66
N ILE A 6 13.03 1.80 22.53
CA ILE A 6 13.04 2.69 21.39
C ILE A 6 12.06 3.82 21.72
N SER A 7 12.59 4.96 22.15
CA SER A 7 11.78 6.18 22.24
C SER A 7 11.49 6.67 20.80
N ILE A 8 10.33 6.30 20.31
CA ILE A 8 9.81 6.82 19.04
C ILE A 8 9.30 8.23 19.36
N PRO A 9 9.80 9.30 18.70
CA PRO A 9 9.24 10.63 18.91
C PRO A 9 7.74 10.56 18.65
N ALA A 10 6.95 11.20 19.52
CA ALA A 10 5.54 11.39 19.27
C ALA A 10 5.43 12.00 17.87
N SER A 11 4.83 11.27 16.93
CA SER A 11 4.70 11.72 15.55
C SER A 11 3.99 13.08 15.59
N ALA A 12 4.63 14.09 14.99
CA ALA A 12 3.93 15.33 14.72
C ALA A 12 2.62 14.96 14.01
N GLN A 13 1.48 15.40 14.55
CA GLN A 13 0.18 15.10 13.95
C GLN A 13 0.19 15.61 12.52
N PRO A 14 -0.21 14.78 11.52
CA PRO A 14 -0.17 15.16 10.12
C PRO A 14 -0.92 16.48 9.90
N SER A 15 -0.34 17.39 9.14
CA SER A 15 -0.91 18.72 8.87
C SER A 15 -1.98 18.73 7.79
N GLY A 16 -2.16 17.61 7.05
CA GLY A 16 -3.08 17.49 5.93
C GLY A 16 -3.54 16.06 5.67
N LYS A 17 -3.95 15.78 4.45
CA LYS A 17 -4.23 14.44 3.97
C LYS A 17 -2.93 13.68 3.76
N VAL A 18 -2.89 12.43 4.19
CA VAL A 18 -1.68 11.61 4.28
C VAL A 18 -1.86 10.25 3.60
N VAL A 19 -0.72 9.64 3.30
CA VAL A 19 -0.63 8.29 2.75
C VAL A 19 -0.38 7.30 3.87
N PHE A 20 -1.20 6.26 3.96
CA PHE A 20 -0.99 5.16 4.88
C PHE A 20 -0.63 3.88 4.12
N VAL A 21 0.52 3.30 4.45
CA VAL A 21 0.97 1.99 3.95
C VAL A 21 0.67 0.96 5.03
N MET A 22 -0.25 0.04 4.73
CA MET A 22 -0.80 -0.92 5.69
C MET A 22 0.13 -2.13 5.82
N LEU A 23 0.61 -2.39 7.03
CA LEU A 23 1.51 -3.49 7.34
C LEU A 23 0.81 -4.52 8.23
N GLY A 24 0.41 -5.64 7.66
CA GLY A 24 0.03 -6.83 8.41
C GLY A 24 1.20 -7.81 8.52
N THR A 25 1.16 -8.75 9.44
CA THR A 25 2.17 -9.81 9.53
C THR A 25 2.30 -10.54 8.19
N GLY A 26 3.52 -10.80 7.76
CA GLY A 26 3.82 -11.45 6.49
C GLY A 26 3.79 -10.53 5.26
N PHE A 27 3.71 -9.22 5.43
CA PHE A 27 3.79 -8.28 4.29
C PHE A 27 5.11 -8.42 3.52
N ASP A 28 5.07 -8.24 2.20
CA ASP A 28 6.28 -8.19 1.37
C ASP A 28 7.04 -6.88 1.62
N GLU A 29 8.30 -7.01 2.05
CA GLU A 29 9.12 -5.87 2.46
C GLU A 29 9.45 -4.93 1.30
N ILE A 30 9.70 -5.45 0.10
CA ILE A 30 9.98 -4.62 -1.09
C ILE A 30 8.74 -3.81 -1.45
N GLU A 31 7.58 -4.46 -1.47
CA GLU A 31 6.32 -3.86 -1.88
C GLU A 31 5.81 -2.80 -0.89
N ALA A 32 6.22 -2.88 0.36
CA ALA A 32 5.88 -1.90 1.39
C ALA A 32 6.91 -0.77 1.48
N LEU A 33 8.20 -1.11 1.67
CA LEU A 33 9.21 -0.13 2.06
C LEU A 33 9.74 0.70 0.88
N ALA A 34 9.81 0.12 -0.33
CA ALA A 34 10.22 0.91 -1.49
C ALA A 34 9.20 2.00 -1.86
N PRO A 35 7.87 1.76 -1.88
CA PRO A 35 6.91 2.85 -2.03
C PRO A 35 6.99 3.91 -0.93
N VAL A 36 7.21 3.51 0.33
CA VAL A 36 7.41 4.47 1.43
C VAL A 36 8.59 5.40 1.14
N ASP A 37 9.75 4.85 0.75
CA ASP A 37 10.95 5.63 0.44
C ASP A 37 10.70 6.58 -0.75
N VAL A 38 10.18 6.06 -1.86
CA VAL A 38 9.90 6.84 -3.09
C VAL A 38 8.94 7.99 -2.82
N MET A 39 7.83 7.73 -2.12
CA MET A 39 6.84 8.76 -1.83
C MET A 39 7.35 9.80 -0.83
N ARG A 40 8.15 9.40 0.18
CA ARG A 40 8.80 10.33 1.09
C ARG A 40 9.81 11.22 0.37
N ARG A 41 10.58 10.70 -0.58
CA ARG A 41 11.45 11.50 -1.48
C ARG A 41 10.67 12.50 -2.31
N ALA A 42 9.43 12.19 -2.69
CA ALA A 42 8.52 13.11 -3.37
C ALA A 42 7.95 14.21 -2.45
N GLY A 43 8.33 14.26 -1.18
CA GLY A 43 7.78 15.21 -0.20
C GLY A 43 6.32 14.90 0.16
N MET A 44 5.90 13.64 0.05
CA MET A 44 4.60 13.20 0.54
C MET A 44 4.70 12.83 2.03
N GLU A 45 3.64 13.10 2.76
CA GLU A 45 3.53 12.68 4.16
C GLU A 45 3.04 11.24 4.19
N VAL A 46 3.95 10.30 4.52
CA VAL A 46 3.71 8.85 4.42
C VAL A 46 4.01 8.19 5.75
N PHE A 47 3.04 7.44 6.25
CA PHE A 47 3.14 6.64 7.47
C PHE A 47 2.96 5.16 7.17
N THR A 48 3.80 4.34 7.76
CA THR A 48 3.56 2.90 7.87
C THR A 48 2.61 2.65 9.04
N VAL A 49 1.60 1.83 8.81
CA VAL A 49 0.54 1.56 9.80
C VAL A 49 0.46 0.06 10.04
N SER A 50 0.70 -0.36 11.28
CA SER A 50 0.41 -1.73 11.68
C SER A 50 -1.10 -1.99 11.63
N MET A 51 -1.49 -3.08 11.01
CA MET A 51 -2.90 -3.54 10.97
C MET A 51 -3.38 -4.09 12.32
N THR A 52 -2.52 -4.10 13.34
CA THR A 52 -2.83 -4.45 14.74
C THR A 52 -2.41 -3.33 15.68
N ASP A 53 -2.75 -3.46 16.97
CA ASP A 53 -2.31 -2.50 18.00
C ASP A 53 -0.81 -2.59 18.30
N ASN A 54 -0.15 -3.70 17.93
CA ASN A 54 1.29 -3.86 18.06
C ASN A 54 2.00 -3.25 16.85
N ARG A 55 2.80 -2.22 17.08
CA ARG A 55 3.57 -1.56 16.02
C ARG A 55 4.76 -2.36 15.48
N LEU A 56 5.18 -3.42 16.18
CA LEU A 56 6.23 -4.32 15.69
C LEU A 56 5.61 -5.35 14.74
N VAL A 57 5.91 -5.23 13.45
CA VAL A 57 5.35 -6.08 12.40
C VAL A 57 6.46 -6.90 11.75
N LYS A 58 6.23 -8.21 11.60
CA LYS A 58 7.16 -9.12 10.94
C LYS A 58 6.79 -9.26 9.45
N GLY A 59 7.74 -8.97 8.57
CA GLY A 59 7.60 -9.18 7.13
C GLY A 59 7.80 -10.64 6.70
N ALA A 60 7.50 -10.91 5.45
CA ALA A 60 7.52 -12.25 4.85
C ALA A 60 8.90 -12.92 4.90
N THR A 61 9.98 -12.14 4.76
CA THR A 61 11.36 -12.65 4.80
C THR A 61 11.96 -12.64 6.22
N GLY A 62 11.19 -12.22 7.22
CA GLY A 62 11.56 -12.26 8.62
C GLY A 62 12.10 -10.95 9.19
N ASN A 63 12.14 -9.88 8.42
CA ASN A 63 12.51 -8.56 8.92
C ASN A 63 11.45 -8.05 9.91
N LEU A 64 11.91 -7.41 10.99
CA LEU A 64 11.05 -6.78 11.98
C LEU A 64 11.03 -5.27 11.73
N ILE A 65 9.86 -4.74 11.47
CA ILE A 65 9.63 -3.32 11.20
C ILE A 65 8.78 -2.72 12.32
N VAL A 66 9.22 -1.61 12.86
CA VAL A 66 8.41 -0.79 13.77
C VAL A 66 7.63 0.19 12.92
N ALA A 67 6.31 -0.02 12.79
CA ALA A 67 5.42 0.89 12.08
C ALA A 67 5.36 2.26 12.77
N ASP A 68 5.17 3.31 11.98
CA ASP A 68 5.03 4.68 12.49
C ASP A 68 3.80 4.82 13.39
N MET A 69 2.72 4.08 13.08
CA MET A 69 1.43 4.12 13.77
C MET A 69 0.84 2.71 13.88
N SER A 70 -0.18 2.57 14.72
CA SER A 70 -1.09 1.41 14.74
C SER A 70 -2.43 1.76 14.06
N VAL A 71 -3.20 0.74 13.71
CA VAL A 71 -4.55 0.93 13.13
C VAL A 71 -5.47 1.71 14.07
N SER A 72 -5.26 1.60 15.38
CA SER A 72 -6.03 2.35 16.40
C SER A 72 -5.76 3.85 16.40
N ASP A 73 -4.64 4.28 15.83
CA ASP A 73 -4.26 5.70 15.74
C ASP A 73 -4.81 6.39 14.49
N LEU A 74 -5.45 5.63 13.58
CA LEU A 74 -5.95 6.15 12.31
C LEU A 74 -7.12 7.12 12.50
N SER A 75 -7.02 8.28 11.87
CA SER A 75 -8.13 9.23 11.72
C SER A 75 -8.66 9.14 10.28
N PRO A 76 -9.88 8.61 10.06
CA PRO A 76 -10.44 8.40 8.72
C PRO A 76 -10.52 9.67 7.86
N ASP A 77 -10.69 10.84 8.48
CA ASP A 77 -10.83 12.12 7.76
C ASP A 77 -9.52 12.64 7.17
N ARG A 78 -8.38 12.05 7.57
CA ARG A 78 -7.05 12.43 7.10
C ARG A 78 -6.49 11.54 6.00
N ILE A 79 -7.17 10.47 5.66
CA ILE A 79 -6.69 9.51 4.66
C ILE A 79 -6.81 10.11 3.26
N ASP A 80 -5.69 10.23 2.54
CA ASP A 80 -5.67 10.51 1.11
C ASP A 80 -5.50 9.23 0.31
N TRP A 81 -4.52 8.41 0.69
CA TRP A 81 -4.24 7.12 0.09
C TRP A 81 -4.15 6.01 1.14
N LEU A 82 -4.79 4.88 0.84
CA LEU A 82 -4.52 3.60 1.49
C LEU A 82 -3.73 2.72 0.53
N ILE A 83 -2.59 2.21 0.98
CA ILE A 83 -1.70 1.38 0.17
C ILE A 83 -1.55 0.01 0.83
N PHE A 84 -1.79 -1.04 0.05
CA PHE A 84 -1.72 -2.42 0.48
C PHE A 84 -0.60 -3.15 -0.25
N PRO A 85 0.52 -3.48 0.39
CA PRO A 85 1.49 -4.44 -0.12
C PRO A 85 0.87 -5.83 -0.17
N GLY A 86 1.47 -6.71 -0.94
CA GLY A 86 1.07 -8.11 -0.97
C GLY A 86 1.67 -8.93 0.16
N ALA A 87 1.18 -10.15 0.25
CA ALA A 87 1.68 -11.20 1.13
C ALA A 87 1.20 -12.57 0.61
N ASP A 88 1.66 -13.65 1.21
CA ASP A 88 1.03 -14.95 1.02
C ASP A 88 -0.41 -14.90 1.53
N LYS A 89 -1.32 -15.61 0.87
CA LYS A 89 -2.75 -15.63 1.23
C LYS A 89 -3.06 -16.21 2.61
N SER A 90 -2.11 -16.90 3.23
CA SER A 90 -2.21 -17.39 4.60
C SER A 90 -1.82 -16.34 5.65
N GLU A 91 -1.28 -15.19 5.22
CA GLU A 91 -0.75 -14.17 6.11
C GLU A 91 -1.81 -13.11 6.47
N ASP A 92 -1.64 -12.50 7.65
CA ASP A 92 -2.56 -11.46 8.14
C ASP A 92 -2.54 -10.20 7.28
N ALA A 93 -1.43 -9.94 6.56
CA ALA A 93 -1.28 -8.77 5.71
C ALA A 93 -2.33 -8.63 4.60
N VAL A 94 -2.98 -9.73 4.21
CA VAL A 94 -4.06 -9.74 3.20
C VAL A 94 -5.42 -10.14 3.77
N ASN A 95 -5.50 -10.38 5.09
CA ASN A 95 -6.72 -10.79 5.79
C ASN A 95 -7.17 -9.67 6.74
N LEU A 96 -7.95 -8.73 6.22
CA LEU A 96 -8.48 -7.63 7.03
C LEU A 96 -9.53 -8.11 8.02
N ASP A 97 -9.46 -7.62 9.26
CA ASP A 97 -10.57 -7.76 10.18
C ASP A 97 -11.80 -6.91 9.74
N GLU A 98 -12.91 -7.06 10.42
CA GLU A 98 -14.16 -6.37 10.08
C GLU A 98 -14.01 -4.85 10.17
N LYS A 99 -13.38 -4.34 11.22
CA LYS A 99 -13.20 -2.89 11.46
C LYS A 99 -12.35 -2.24 10.39
N LEU A 100 -11.24 -2.87 10.01
CA LEU A 100 -10.37 -2.37 8.95
C LEU A 100 -11.04 -2.50 7.58
N SER A 101 -11.79 -3.56 7.35
CA SER A 101 -12.60 -3.75 6.14
C SER A 101 -13.64 -2.63 5.96
N GLU A 102 -14.34 -2.26 7.05
CA GLU A 102 -15.31 -1.15 7.06
C GLU A 102 -14.62 0.19 6.80
N LEU A 103 -13.45 0.45 7.41
CA LEU A 103 -12.66 1.66 7.18
C LEU A 103 -12.27 1.80 5.70
N VAL A 104 -11.74 0.73 5.09
CA VAL A 104 -11.33 0.74 3.68
C VAL A 104 -12.53 0.97 2.75
N LYS A 105 -13.65 0.30 2.99
CA LYS A 105 -14.90 0.51 2.24
C LYS A 105 -15.38 1.95 2.35
N ALA A 106 -15.48 2.47 3.57
CA ALA A 106 -15.92 3.84 3.80
C ALA A 106 -14.99 4.88 3.15
N HIS A 107 -13.67 4.65 3.18
CA HIS A 107 -12.71 5.49 2.47
C HIS A 107 -12.95 5.47 0.95
N TRP A 108 -13.13 4.28 0.37
CA TRP A 108 -13.43 4.12 -1.05
C TRP A 108 -14.74 4.78 -1.48
N GLU A 109 -15.82 4.59 -0.71
CA GLU A 109 -17.15 5.14 -0.97
C GLU A 109 -17.17 6.67 -0.90
N LYS A 110 -16.37 7.28 -0.02
CA LYS A 110 -16.16 8.73 0.09
C LYS A 110 -15.28 9.32 -1.03
N GLY A 111 -14.83 8.53 -1.98
CA GLY A 111 -13.99 8.98 -3.09
C GLY A 111 -12.49 8.98 -2.81
N GLY A 112 -12.04 8.29 -1.76
CA GLY A 112 -10.64 8.17 -1.40
C GLY A 112 -9.83 7.33 -2.40
N ASN A 113 -8.51 7.49 -2.39
CA ASN A 113 -7.60 6.78 -3.28
C ASN A 113 -7.08 5.50 -2.63
N VAL A 114 -6.96 4.44 -3.43
CA VAL A 114 -6.42 3.16 -3.00
C VAL A 114 -5.34 2.69 -3.96
N ALA A 115 -4.28 2.12 -3.44
CA ALA A 115 -3.29 1.43 -4.24
C ALA A 115 -2.98 0.05 -3.65
N ALA A 116 -2.80 -0.95 -4.51
CA ALA A 116 -2.52 -2.31 -4.08
C ALA A 116 -1.61 -3.03 -5.06
N ILE A 117 -0.73 -3.88 -4.55
CA ILE A 117 0.26 -4.60 -5.36
C ILE A 117 0.22 -6.10 -5.05
N CYS A 118 0.63 -6.92 -6.03
CA CYS A 118 0.81 -8.35 -5.88
C CYS A 118 -0.49 -9.09 -5.53
N ALA A 119 -0.56 -9.71 -4.36
CA ALA A 119 -1.73 -10.43 -3.89
C ALA A 119 -2.87 -9.51 -3.41
N ALA A 120 -2.56 -8.30 -2.97
CA ALA A 120 -3.54 -7.42 -2.35
C ALA A 120 -4.71 -7.00 -3.26
N PRO A 121 -4.57 -6.76 -4.57
CA PRO A 121 -5.71 -6.51 -5.44
C PRO A 121 -6.76 -7.62 -5.39
N ALA A 122 -6.34 -8.88 -5.46
CA ALA A 122 -7.25 -10.02 -5.39
C ALA A 122 -7.75 -10.32 -3.98
N LEU A 123 -6.84 -10.33 -2.98
CA LEU A 123 -7.14 -10.86 -1.65
C LEU A 123 -7.65 -9.80 -0.67
N VAL A 124 -7.26 -8.53 -0.82
CA VAL A 124 -7.74 -7.41 0.00
C VAL A 124 -8.90 -6.69 -0.70
N LEU A 125 -8.67 -6.18 -1.92
CA LEU A 125 -9.66 -5.34 -2.59
C LEU A 125 -10.82 -6.13 -3.18
N GLY A 126 -10.56 -7.38 -3.58
CA GLY A 126 -11.58 -8.28 -4.11
C GLY A 126 -12.75 -8.52 -3.14
N PRO A 127 -12.51 -9.00 -1.90
CA PRO A 127 -13.54 -9.19 -0.88
C PRO A 127 -14.33 -7.92 -0.55
N LEU A 128 -13.69 -6.76 -0.67
CA LEU A 128 -14.32 -5.46 -0.44
C LEU A 128 -15.16 -4.97 -1.63
N GLY A 129 -15.13 -5.67 -2.78
CA GLY A 129 -15.85 -5.29 -3.99
C GLY A 129 -15.24 -4.12 -4.77
N ILE A 130 -14.05 -3.64 -4.37
CA ILE A 130 -13.41 -2.44 -4.98
C ILE A 130 -12.97 -2.70 -6.42
N ILE A 131 -12.56 -3.93 -6.74
CA ILE A 131 -12.15 -4.29 -8.12
C ILE A 131 -13.31 -4.71 -9.03
N LYS A 132 -14.53 -4.84 -8.52
CA LYS A 132 -15.66 -5.34 -9.30
C LYS A 132 -15.98 -4.44 -10.50
N GLY A 133 -15.87 -4.98 -11.71
CA GLY A 133 -16.05 -4.25 -12.97
C GLY A 133 -14.91 -3.29 -13.32
N VAL A 134 -13.80 -3.31 -12.57
CA VAL A 134 -12.67 -2.41 -12.77
C VAL A 134 -11.53 -3.13 -13.47
N LYS A 135 -10.96 -2.49 -14.53
CA LYS A 135 -9.70 -2.95 -15.16
C LYS A 135 -8.55 -2.66 -14.17
N ALA A 136 -7.90 -3.72 -13.72
CA ALA A 136 -6.78 -3.62 -12.78
C ALA A 136 -5.82 -4.82 -12.96
N THR A 137 -4.70 -4.83 -12.27
CA THR A 137 -3.73 -5.92 -12.30
C THR A 137 -3.40 -6.38 -10.88
N GLY A 138 -2.71 -7.50 -10.75
CA GLY A 138 -2.26 -8.07 -9.50
C GLY A 138 -1.33 -9.24 -9.76
N TYR A 139 -1.05 -10.03 -8.73
CA TYR A 139 -0.16 -11.17 -8.84
C TYR A 139 -0.69 -12.19 -9.87
N PRO A 140 0.11 -12.53 -10.91
CA PRO A 140 -0.39 -13.34 -12.04
C PRO A 140 -0.97 -14.70 -11.62
N PHE A 141 -0.41 -15.31 -10.57
CA PHE A 141 -0.90 -16.60 -10.06
C PHE A 141 -2.22 -16.51 -9.28
N LEU A 142 -2.73 -15.30 -9.05
CA LEU A 142 -4.05 -15.02 -8.45
C LEU A 142 -5.04 -14.43 -9.46
N LYS A 143 -4.78 -14.58 -10.77
CA LYS A 143 -5.65 -14.08 -11.82
C LYS A 143 -7.07 -14.63 -11.70
N ASP A 144 -7.21 -15.94 -11.49
CA ASP A 144 -8.51 -16.58 -11.34
C ASP A 144 -9.25 -16.06 -10.08
N ASP A 145 -8.56 -15.91 -8.95
CA ASP A 145 -9.13 -15.30 -7.75
C ASP A 145 -9.60 -13.87 -8.01
N PHE A 146 -8.81 -13.10 -8.75
CA PHE A 146 -9.13 -11.72 -9.13
C PHE A 146 -10.38 -11.63 -10.01
N GLU A 147 -10.46 -12.46 -11.07
CA GLU A 147 -11.58 -12.50 -12.01
C GLU A 147 -12.86 -13.06 -11.35
N ASN A 148 -12.73 -14.07 -10.49
CA ASN A 148 -13.84 -14.63 -9.70
C ASN A 148 -14.47 -13.59 -8.75
N ARG A 149 -13.74 -12.55 -8.37
CA ARG A 149 -14.23 -11.40 -7.59
C ARG A 149 -14.78 -10.26 -8.46
N GLY A 150 -14.88 -10.50 -9.78
CA GLY A 150 -15.48 -9.60 -10.76
C GLY A 150 -14.53 -8.53 -11.31
N GLY A 151 -13.24 -8.62 -11.06
CA GLY A 151 -12.23 -7.73 -11.64
C GLY A 151 -11.99 -8.05 -13.12
N ILE A 152 -11.58 -7.05 -13.89
CA ILE A 152 -11.14 -7.21 -15.29
C ILE A 152 -9.61 -7.21 -15.27
N TYR A 153 -9.01 -8.40 -15.33
CA TYR A 153 -7.58 -8.55 -15.22
C TYR A 153 -6.82 -7.97 -16.41
N SER A 154 -5.79 -7.17 -16.14
CA SER A 154 -4.87 -6.59 -17.12
C SER A 154 -3.48 -7.21 -17.02
N GLU A 155 -2.84 -7.47 -18.17
CA GLU A 155 -1.47 -7.96 -18.24
C GLU A 155 -0.41 -6.83 -18.14
N GLU A 156 -0.83 -5.59 -17.91
CA GLU A 156 0.07 -4.46 -17.67
C GLU A 156 0.76 -4.61 -16.31
N SER A 157 2.02 -4.18 -16.20
CA SER A 157 2.78 -4.22 -14.94
C SER A 157 2.19 -3.32 -13.86
N VAL A 158 1.66 -2.18 -14.28
CA VAL A 158 0.95 -1.21 -13.42
C VAL A 158 -0.28 -0.72 -14.16
N VAL A 159 -1.43 -0.73 -13.52
CA VAL A 159 -2.66 -0.14 -14.05
C VAL A 159 -3.02 1.08 -13.21
N ILE A 160 -3.16 2.23 -13.88
CA ILE A 160 -3.49 3.51 -13.27
C ILE A 160 -4.93 3.85 -13.62
N GLY A 161 -5.81 3.70 -12.65
CA GLY A 161 -7.21 4.13 -12.75
C GLY A 161 -7.44 5.53 -12.18
N ASP A 162 -8.70 5.91 -12.07
CA ASP A 162 -9.06 7.23 -11.53
C ASP A 162 -8.68 7.35 -10.04
N ARG A 163 -9.05 6.39 -9.22
CA ARG A 163 -8.78 6.34 -7.79
C ARG A 163 -8.10 5.05 -7.32
N LEU A 164 -7.80 4.15 -8.25
CA LEU A 164 -7.20 2.87 -7.98
C LEU A 164 -5.92 2.71 -8.81
N ILE A 165 -4.81 2.42 -8.14
CA ILE A 165 -3.55 2.02 -8.79
C ILE A 165 -3.21 0.62 -8.34
N THR A 166 -2.96 -0.29 -9.30
CA THR A 166 -2.58 -1.67 -8.99
C THR A 166 -1.32 -2.09 -9.72
N SER A 167 -0.60 -3.07 -9.18
CA SER A 167 0.65 -3.57 -9.75
C SER A 167 0.82 -5.07 -9.52
N LYS A 168 1.66 -5.72 -10.33
CA LYS A 168 1.82 -7.19 -10.38
C LYS A 168 2.56 -7.80 -9.21
N GLY A 169 3.61 -7.16 -8.69
CA GLY A 169 4.43 -7.78 -7.65
C GLY A 169 5.78 -7.13 -7.42
N PRO A 170 6.69 -7.75 -6.67
CA PRO A 170 7.93 -7.12 -6.19
C PRO A 170 8.77 -6.49 -7.31
N GLY A 171 8.87 -7.13 -8.47
CA GLY A 171 9.63 -6.62 -9.62
C GLY A 171 9.04 -5.36 -10.28
N THR A 172 7.82 -4.96 -9.94
CA THR A 172 7.14 -3.78 -10.49
C THR A 172 6.95 -2.67 -9.45
N THR A 173 7.52 -2.82 -8.27
CA THR A 173 7.26 -1.94 -7.11
C THR A 173 7.71 -0.50 -7.32
N LEU A 174 8.86 -0.26 -7.96
CA LEU A 174 9.33 1.11 -8.23
C LEU A 174 8.41 1.84 -9.19
N GLU A 175 7.94 1.17 -10.25
CA GLU A 175 6.98 1.74 -11.21
C GLU A 175 5.62 2.00 -10.54
N PHE A 176 5.19 1.12 -9.65
CA PHE A 176 3.99 1.30 -8.84
C PHE A 176 4.09 2.56 -7.95
N ALA A 177 5.19 2.71 -7.23
CA ALA A 177 5.41 3.87 -6.37
C ALA A 177 5.47 5.19 -7.19
N LEU A 178 6.16 5.18 -8.34
CA LEU A 178 6.24 6.32 -9.23
C LEU A 178 4.88 6.68 -9.85
N ALA A 179 4.04 5.68 -10.14
CA ALA A 179 2.66 5.92 -10.61
C ALA A 179 1.82 6.64 -9.54
N ILE A 180 1.97 6.29 -8.26
CA ILE A 180 1.32 6.97 -7.14
C ILE A 180 1.82 8.42 -7.04
N VAL A 181 3.15 8.62 -7.09
CA VAL A 181 3.74 9.96 -7.07
C VAL A 181 3.24 10.81 -8.23
N ARG A 182 3.24 10.27 -9.45
CA ARG A 182 2.72 10.96 -10.63
C ARG A 182 1.28 11.41 -10.45
N LYS A 183 0.43 10.55 -9.89
CA LYS A 183 -0.98 10.84 -9.61
C LYS A 183 -1.15 11.92 -8.54
N ALA A 184 -0.35 11.87 -7.47
CA ALA A 184 -0.47 12.76 -6.32
C ALA A 184 0.27 14.10 -6.48
N LYS A 185 1.42 14.11 -7.16
CA LYS A 185 2.37 15.24 -7.20
C LYS A 185 2.70 15.72 -8.62
N GLY A 186 2.19 15.03 -9.64
CA GLY A 186 2.40 15.41 -11.05
C GLY A 186 3.60 14.74 -11.72
N ALA A 187 3.64 14.87 -13.06
CA ALA A 187 4.63 14.21 -13.91
C ALA A 187 6.06 14.75 -13.70
N ASP A 188 6.22 16.02 -13.40
CA ASP A 188 7.54 16.62 -13.20
C ASP A 188 8.24 16.07 -11.94
N THR A 189 7.47 15.86 -10.85
CA THR A 189 7.97 15.23 -9.62
C THR A 189 8.38 13.78 -9.87
N GLU A 190 7.53 13.03 -10.57
CA GLU A 190 7.83 11.63 -10.95
C GLU A 190 9.12 11.55 -11.79
N LYS A 191 9.26 12.43 -12.81
CA LYS A 191 10.44 12.48 -13.66
C LYS A 191 11.71 12.80 -12.87
N ALA A 192 11.66 13.80 -12.00
CA ALA A 192 12.81 14.18 -11.18
C ALA A 192 13.25 13.04 -10.23
N LEU A 193 12.27 12.29 -9.68
CA LEU A 193 12.59 11.11 -8.87
C LEU A 193 13.21 9.98 -9.69
N ARG A 194 12.68 9.71 -10.87
CA ARG A 194 13.20 8.68 -11.77
C ARG A 194 14.67 8.96 -12.12
N GLU A 195 14.99 10.21 -12.42
CA GLU A 195 16.37 10.65 -12.68
C GLU A 195 17.24 10.55 -11.43
N GLY A 196 16.81 11.09 -10.30
CA GLY A 196 17.57 11.12 -9.05
C GLY A 196 17.80 9.76 -8.40
N MET A 197 16.91 8.81 -8.64
CA MET A 197 17.00 7.41 -8.19
C MET A 197 17.63 6.46 -9.23
N VAL A 198 18.05 6.99 -10.39
CA VAL A 198 18.68 6.20 -11.49
C VAL A 198 17.76 5.06 -11.98
N ILE A 199 16.44 5.32 -12.04
CA ILE A 199 15.47 4.31 -12.50
C ILE A 199 15.38 4.35 -14.02
N GLY A 200 15.66 3.20 -14.67
CA GLY A 200 15.57 3.07 -16.13
C GLY A 200 16.74 3.64 -16.92
N HIS A 201 17.83 3.98 -16.27
CA HIS A 201 19.10 4.26 -16.93
C HIS A 201 19.84 2.95 -17.19
N SER A 202 19.69 2.37 -18.37
CA SER A 202 20.54 1.27 -18.92
C SER A 202 21.41 1.80 -20.04
#